data_1cec378fe5d22b379b149f15940c56ba
#
_entry.id   1cec378fe5d22b379b149f15940c56ba
#
_cell.length_a   1.000
_cell.length_b   1.000
_cell.length_c   1.000
_cell.angle_alpha   90.00
_cell.angle_beta   90.00
_cell.angle_gamma   90.00
#
_symmetry.space_group_name_H-M   'P 1'
#
loop_
_entity.id
_entity.type
_entity.pdbx_description
1 polymer ?
#
loop_
_entity_poly.entity_id
_entity_poly.type
_entity_poly.pdbx_seq_one_letter_code
_entity_poly.pdbx_strand_id
1 'polypeptide(L)'
;MGQIKVRDIMTTQVITVLETDTIRDATITLAVDTLSGAPVIDDDYHLCGIISEMDILNLIMKYEAELKVENPVLHLLAFPMDTKFDDPDLEAAAAKFSKTPVKDIMIRDVITTTPDAEIVDTLALMLEKDVNRVPVLEKGVLVGIVTRSDIVFSIYKRKI
;
A
#
# COMPACT_ATOMS: atom_id res chain seq x y z
N MET A 1 5.82 -1.32 35.80
CA MET A 1 5.92 -1.90 34.45
C MET A 1 5.98 -0.77 33.44
N GLY A 2 6.98 -0.75 32.60
CA GLY A 2 7.06 0.23 31.53
C GLY A 2 5.94 0.03 30.51
N GLN A 3 5.39 1.13 30.00
CA GLN A 3 4.44 1.11 28.90
C GLN A 3 5.13 0.62 27.64
N ILE A 4 4.42 -0.16 26.83
CA ILE A 4 4.93 -0.65 25.54
C ILE A 4 4.90 0.47 24.53
N LYS A 5 6.05 0.74 23.94
CA LYS A 5 6.18 1.74 22.89
C LYS A 5 6.08 1.11 21.51
N VAL A 6 5.76 1.93 20.53
CA VAL A 6 5.71 1.52 19.12
C VAL A 6 7.02 0.86 18.68
N ARG A 7 8.17 1.43 19.08
CA ARG A 7 9.50 0.86 18.76
C ARG A 7 9.70 -0.59 19.19
N ASP A 8 9.00 -1.01 20.27
CA ASP A 8 9.13 -2.37 20.81
C ASP A 8 8.43 -3.42 19.95
N ILE A 9 7.53 -2.99 19.06
CA ILE A 9 6.66 -3.86 18.28
C ILE A 9 6.82 -3.64 16.78
N MET A 10 7.17 -2.44 16.32
CA MET A 10 7.23 -2.09 14.90
C MET A 10 8.16 -3.02 14.11
N THR A 11 7.81 -3.25 12.86
CA THR A 11 8.71 -3.85 11.88
C THR A 11 9.59 -2.76 11.28
N THR A 12 10.91 -2.97 11.25
CA THR A 12 11.89 -1.99 10.75
C THR A 12 12.30 -2.22 9.30
N GLN A 13 12.21 -3.46 8.83
CA GLN A 13 12.42 -3.78 7.41
C GLN A 13 11.11 -3.58 6.66
N VAL A 14 10.83 -2.33 6.30
CA VAL A 14 9.58 -1.95 5.63
C VAL A 14 9.74 -2.07 4.13
N ILE A 15 8.84 -2.83 3.51
CA ILE A 15 8.73 -2.85 2.05
C ILE A 15 8.01 -1.58 1.62
N THR A 16 8.65 -0.82 0.76
CA THR A 16 8.18 0.48 0.32
C THR A 16 8.04 0.56 -1.19
N VAL A 17 7.28 1.53 -1.64
CA VAL A 17 7.11 1.89 -3.05
C VAL A 17 7.56 3.34 -3.20
N LEU A 18 8.25 3.66 -4.29
CA LEU A 18 8.62 5.05 -4.59
C LEU A 18 7.42 5.78 -5.20
N GLU A 19 7.25 7.05 -4.88
CA GLU A 19 6.16 7.86 -5.47
C GLU A 19 6.27 7.98 -6.99
N THR A 20 7.49 7.84 -7.52
CA THR A 20 7.79 7.86 -8.95
C THR A 20 7.64 6.50 -9.63
N ASP A 21 7.45 5.42 -8.86
CA ASP A 21 7.15 4.11 -9.40
C ASP A 21 5.82 4.11 -10.16
N THR A 22 5.68 3.19 -11.08
CA THR A 22 4.43 2.97 -11.80
C THR A 22 3.51 2.03 -11.02
N ILE A 23 2.23 2.01 -11.37
CA ILE A 23 1.27 1.04 -10.82
C ILE A 23 1.71 -0.40 -11.13
N ARG A 24 2.34 -0.64 -12.28
CA ARG A 24 2.95 -1.93 -12.59
C ARG A 24 3.99 -2.33 -11.53
N ASP A 25 4.91 -1.43 -11.22
CA ASP A 25 5.95 -1.68 -10.21
C ASP A 25 5.35 -1.94 -8.83
N ALA A 26 4.39 -1.10 -8.41
CA ALA A 26 3.70 -1.26 -7.14
C ALA A 26 2.93 -2.59 -7.07
N THR A 27 2.23 -2.97 -8.13
CA THR A 27 1.50 -4.23 -8.21
C THR A 27 2.44 -5.42 -8.04
N ILE A 28 3.60 -5.40 -8.70
CA ILE A 28 4.61 -6.45 -8.56
C ILE A 28 5.12 -6.51 -7.12
N THR A 29 5.44 -5.37 -6.52
CA THR A 29 5.91 -5.30 -5.12
C THR A 29 4.90 -5.91 -4.16
N LEU A 30 3.63 -5.52 -4.26
CA LEU A 30 2.57 -6.06 -3.39
C LEU A 30 2.36 -7.56 -3.61
N ALA A 31 2.39 -8.02 -4.86
CA ALA A 31 2.17 -9.43 -5.21
C ALA A 31 3.29 -10.34 -4.72
N VAL A 32 4.55 -9.95 -4.95
CA VAL A 32 5.74 -10.75 -4.56
C VAL A 32 5.81 -10.94 -3.05
N ASP A 33 5.54 -9.90 -2.29
CA ASP A 33 5.63 -9.93 -0.83
C ASP A 33 4.29 -10.26 -0.14
N THR A 34 3.26 -10.56 -0.91
CA THR A 34 1.92 -10.89 -0.43
C THR A 34 1.37 -9.81 0.51
N LEU A 35 1.51 -8.55 0.09
CA LEU A 35 1.09 -7.39 0.86
C LEU A 35 -0.23 -6.83 0.34
N SER A 36 -1.10 -6.36 1.25
CA SER A 36 -2.32 -5.64 0.90
C SER A 36 -2.10 -4.14 0.69
N GLY A 37 -0.93 -3.63 1.02
CA GLY A 37 -0.54 -2.24 0.83
C GLY A 37 0.87 -1.96 1.35
N ALA A 38 1.42 -0.83 0.94
CA ALA A 38 2.76 -0.41 1.33
C ALA A 38 2.87 1.11 1.44
N PRO A 39 3.73 1.62 2.32
CA PRO A 39 4.07 3.04 2.35
C PRO A 39 4.74 3.47 1.04
N VAL A 40 4.38 4.67 0.60
CA VAL A 40 4.99 5.33 -0.54
C VAL A 40 5.93 6.41 -0.03
N ILE A 41 7.16 6.39 -0.48
CA ILE A 41 8.23 7.29 -0.05
C ILE A 41 8.86 8.04 -1.22
N ASP A 42 9.54 9.13 -0.91
CA ASP A 42 10.47 9.79 -1.83
C ASP A 42 11.89 9.19 -1.71
N ASP A 43 12.85 9.75 -2.44
CA ASP A 43 14.24 9.29 -2.46
C ASP A 43 14.96 9.48 -1.11
N ASP A 44 14.44 10.34 -0.25
CA ASP A 44 14.99 10.63 1.08
C ASP A 44 14.26 9.89 2.21
N TYR A 45 13.41 8.91 1.85
CA TYR A 45 12.58 8.14 2.78
C TYR A 45 11.52 8.94 3.53
N HIS A 46 11.14 10.13 3.03
CA HIS A 46 9.99 10.84 3.55
C HIS A 46 8.70 10.15 3.08
N LEU A 47 7.75 10.03 3.99
CA LEU A 47 6.45 9.43 3.66
C LEU A 47 5.65 10.38 2.78
N CYS A 48 5.23 9.88 1.61
CA CYS A 48 4.39 10.60 0.65
C CYS A 48 2.93 10.14 0.68
N GLY A 49 2.69 8.88 1.00
CA GLY A 49 1.36 8.30 1.01
C GLY A 49 1.37 6.80 1.30
N ILE A 50 0.23 6.16 1.05
CA ILE A 50 0.07 4.71 1.05
C ILE A 50 -0.61 4.28 -0.24
N ILE A 51 -0.13 3.19 -0.82
CA ILE A 51 -0.78 2.49 -1.93
C ILE A 51 -1.28 1.12 -1.45
N SER A 52 -2.50 0.75 -1.81
CA SER A 52 -3.11 -0.52 -1.43
C SER A 52 -3.65 -1.29 -2.63
N GLU A 53 -3.92 -2.57 -2.42
CA GLU A 53 -4.63 -3.41 -3.41
C GLU A 53 -5.95 -2.74 -3.85
N MET A 54 -6.69 -2.16 -2.90
CA MET A 54 -7.95 -1.50 -3.18
C MET A 54 -7.79 -0.32 -4.15
N ASP A 55 -6.72 0.46 -4.01
CA ASP A 55 -6.44 1.59 -4.90
C ASP A 55 -6.18 1.10 -6.32
N ILE A 56 -5.43 0.01 -6.46
CA ILE A 56 -5.14 -0.63 -7.75
C ILE A 56 -6.41 -1.20 -8.37
N LEU A 57 -7.22 -1.91 -7.58
CA LEU A 57 -8.49 -2.48 -8.05
C LEU A 57 -9.48 -1.40 -8.48
N ASN A 58 -9.58 -0.31 -7.74
CA ASN A 58 -10.42 0.83 -8.11
C ASN A 58 -9.96 1.46 -9.44
N LEU A 59 -8.65 1.55 -9.66
CA LEU A 59 -8.11 2.03 -10.93
C LEU A 59 -8.46 1.09 -12.09
N ILE A 60 -8.34 -0.22 -11.89
CA ILE A 60 -8.74 -1.22 -12.89
C ILE A 60 -10.22 -1.04 -13.24
N MET A 61 -11.08 -0.92 -12.25
CA MET A 61 -12.53 -0.75 -12.47
C MET A 61 -12.85 0.54 -13.22
N LYS A 62 -12.09 1.60 -12.96
CA LYS A 62 -12.23 2.85 -13.71
C LYS A 62 -11.91 2.66 -15.20
N TYR A 63 -10.81 1.99 -15.52
CA TYR A 63 -10.44 1.72 -16.91
C TYR A 63 -11.38 0.72 -17.58
N GLU A 64 -11.85 -0.31 -16.85
CA GLU A 64 -12.85 -1.25 -17.36
C GLU A 64 -14.15 -0.52 -17.77
N ALA A 65 -14.60 0.44 -16.96
CA ALA A 65 -15.80 1.22 -17.26
C ALA A 65 -15.63 2.13 -18.48
N GLU A 66 -14.42 2.60 -18.76
CA GLU A 66 -14.09 3.42 -19.94
C GLU A 66 -13.96 2.58 -21.21
N LEU A 67 -13.68 1.27 -21.08
CA LEU A 67 -13.60 0.36 -22.21
C LEU A 67 -15.00 0.04 -22.74
N LYS A 68 -15.34 0.57 -23.90
CA LYS A 68 -16.55 0.20 -24.65
C LYS A 68 -16.26 -1.11 -25.40
N VAL A 69 -16.17 -2.22 -24.66
CA VAL A 69 -15.84 -3.52 -25.23
C VAL A 69 -17.14 -4.22 -25.65
N GLU A 70 -17.29 -4.48 -26.94
CA GLU A 70 -18.43 -5.27 -27.45
C GLU A 70 -18.32 -6.76 -27.04
N ASN A 71 -17.11 -7.21 -26.71
CA ASN A 71 -16.87 -8.60 -26.34
C ASN A 71 -16.54 -8.70 -24.84
N PRO A 72 -17.42 -9.30 -24.02
CA PRO A 72 -17.23 -9.40 -22.57
C PRO A 72 -16.03 -10.26 -22.14
N VAL A 73 -15.37 -10.94 -23.06
CA VAL A 73 -14.15 -11.74 -22.78
C VAL A 73 -12.88 -10.89 -22.77
N LEU A 74 -12.93 -9.66 -23.28
CA LEU A 74 -11.76 -8.79 -23.42
C LEU A 74 -11.69 -7.72 -22.35
N HIS A 75 -11.67 -8.13 -21.08
CA HIS A 75 -11.50 -7.23 -19.94
C HIS A 75 -10.05 -7.22 -19.45
N LEU A 76 -9.59 -6.08 -18.91
CA LEU A 76 -8.25 -5.95 -18.32
C LEU A 76 -7.96 -7.00 -17.25
N LEU A 77 -8.96 -7.36 -16.44
CA LEU A 77 -8.84 -8.36 -15.38
C LEU A 77 -8.64 -9.79 -15.90
N ALA A 78 -8.98 -10.06 -17.17
CA ALA A 78 -8.87 -11.38 -17.75
C ALA A 78 -7.43 -11.74 -18.17
N PHE A 79 -6.52 -10.75 -18.18
CA PHE A 79 -5.18 -10.93 -18.73
C PHE A 79 -4.10 -10.41 -17.77
N PRO A 80 -2.92 -11.05 -17.76
CA PRO A 80 -1.76 -10.52 -17.06
C PRO A 80 -1.39 -9.12 -17.55
N MET A 81 -0.83 -8.30 -16.68
CA MET A 81 -0.51 -6.89 -16.93
C MET A 81 0.39 -6.64 -18.16
N ASP A 82 1.28 -7.58 -18.47
CA ASP A 82 2.22 -7.47 -19.58
C ASP A 82 1.71 -8.13 -20.88
N THR A 83 0.44 -8.51 -20.94
CA THR A 83 -0.17 -9.09 -22.13
C THR A 83 -0.23 -8.05 -23.25
N LYS A 84 0.15 -8.44 -24.44
CA LYS A 84 -0.04 -7.65 -25.65
C LYS A 84 -1.40 -7.95 -26.24
N PHE A 85 -2.11 -6.92 -26.65
CA PHE A 85 -3.45 -7.01 -27.19
C PHE A 85 -3.44 -6.60 -28.67
N ASP A 86 -4.24 -7.29 -29.47
CA ASP A 86 -4.46 -6.92 -30.88
C ASP A 86 -5.47 -5.78 -31.02
N ASP A 87 -6.32 -5.57 -29.98
CA ASP A 87 -7.26 -4.45 -29.92
C ASP A 87 -6.52 -3.17 -29.49
N PRO A 88 -6.48 -2.11 -30.33
CA PRO A 88 -5.77 -0.88 -30.02
C PRO A 88 -6.32 -0.13 -28.78
N ASP A 89 -7.61 -0.20 -28.53
CA ASP A 89 -8.24 0.47 -27.38
C ASP A 89 -7.87 -0.25 -26.08
N LEU A 90 -7.89 -1.57 -26.09
CA LEU A 90 -7.49 -2.38 -24.95
C LEU A 90 -5.99 -2.26 -24.67
N GLU A 91 -5.17 -2.26 -25.70
CA GLU A 91 -3.72 -2.04 -25.59
C GLU A 91 -3.39 -0.67 -25.01
N ALA A 92 -4.07 0.38 -25.45
CA ALA A 92 -3.90 1.73 -24.93
C ALA A 92 -4.33 1.84 -23.45
N ALA A 93 -5.45 1.23 -23.08
CA ALA A 93 -5.93 1.19 -21.71
C ALA A 93 -4.98 0.44 -20.78
N ALA A 94 -4.49 -0.72 -21.21
CA ALA A 94 -3.52 -1.52 -20.46
C ALA A 94 -2.20 -0.76 -20.25
N ALA A 95 -1.71 -0.07 -21.27
CA ALA A 95 -0.51 0.76 -21.20
C ALA A 95 -0.70 1.94 -20.25
N LYS A 96 -1.83 2.64 -20.32
CA LYS A 96 -2.19 3.73 -19.40
C LYS A 96 -2.24 3.26 -17.95
N PHE A 97 -2.93 2.15 -17.71
CA PHE A 97 -3.02 1.56 -16.39
C PHE A 97 -1.62 1.26 -15.83
N SER A 98 -0.82 0.50 -16.59
CA SER A 98 0.51 0.05 -16.15
C SER A 98 1.47 1.20 -15.86
N LYS A 99 1.42 2.26 -16.65
CA LYS A 99 2.33 3.41 -16.59
C LYS A 99 1.85 4.54 -15.69
N THR A 100 0.67 4.42 -15.09
CA THR A 100 0.17 5.42 -14.14
C THR A 100 1.13 5.54 -12.96
N PRO A 101 1.61 6.75 -12.62
CA PRO A 101 2.48 6.92 -11.46
C PRO A 101 1.74 6.63 -10.14
N VAL A 102 2.43 5.99 -9.21
CA VAL A 102 1.89 5.72 -7.87
C VAL A 102 1.38 6.98 -7.19
N LYS A 103 2.10 8.09 -7.33
CA LYS A 103 1.73 9.38 -6.73
C LYS A 103 0.36 9.91 -7.15
N ASP A 104 -0.16 9.48 -8.32
CA ASP A 104 -1.47 9.91 -8.82
C ASP A 104 -2.62 9.12 -8.19
N ILE A 105 -2.34 7.97 -7.57
CA ILE A 105 -3.33 7.03 -7.04
C ILE A 105 -3.25 6.88 -5.52
N MET A 106 -2.07 7.02 -4.95
CA MET A 106 -1.85 6.82 -3.51
C MET A 106 -2.74 7.72 -2.66
N ILE A 107 -3.07 7.24 -1.47
CA ILE A 107 -3.73 8.04 -0.44
C ILE A 107 -2.66 8.86 0.28
N ARG A 108 -2.84 10.19 0.32
CA ARG A 108 -1.87 11.13 0.92
C ARG A 108 -2.16 11.45 2.37
N ASP A 109 -3.41 11.39 2.78
CA ASP A 109 -3.83 11.60 4.17
C ASP A 109 -3.64 10.31 4.96
N VAL A 110 -2.43 10.12 5.47
CA VAL A 110 -2.00 8.88 6.13
C VAL A 110 -1.90 9.11 7.63
N ILE A 111 -2.51 8.21 8.39
CA ILE A 111 -2.33 8.14 9.84
C ILE A 111 -0.95 7.58 10.13
N THR A 112 -0.18 8.29 10.94
CA THR A 112 1.18 7.94 11.32
C THR A 112 1.37 7.94 12.83
N THR A 113 2.44 7.34 13.28
CA THR A 113 2.86 7.35 14.68
C THR A 113 4.37 7.59 14.78
N THR A 114 4.89 7.62 15.98
CA THR A 114 6.32 7.79 16.25
C THR A 114 6.87 6.60 17.04
N PRO A 115 8.19 6.36 17.03
CA PRO A 115 8.78 5.25 17.79
C PRO A 115 8.52 5.31 19.29
N ASP A 116 8.43 6.50 19.84
CA ASP A 116 8.23 6.73 21.29
C ASP A 116 6.77 6.79 21.72
N ALA A 117 5.84 6.77 20.78
CA ALA A 117 4.40 6.73 21.10
C ALA A 117 4.05 5.42 21.84
N GLU A 118 3.05 5.50 22.70
CA GLU A 118 2.52 4.32 23.35
C GLU A 118 1.71 3.48 22.37
N ILE A 119 1.90 2.17 22.40
CA ILE A 119 1.21 1.28 21.47
C ILE A 119 -0.31 1.31 21.63
N VAL A 120 -0.79 1.58 22.86
CA VAL A 120 -2.22 1.68 23.16
C VAL A 120 -2.86 2.84 22.40
N ASP A 121 -2.19 3.98 22.33
CA ASP A 121 -2.68 5.15 21.60
C ASP A 121 -2.72 4.88 20.09
N THR A 122 -1.68 4.23 19.56
CA THR A 122 -1.63 3.83 18.16
C THR A 122 -2.73 2.81 17.83
N LEU A 123 -2.94 1.83 18.71
CA LEU A 123 -4.03 0.84 18.54
C LEU A 123 -5.40 1.51 18.54
N ALA A 124 -5.65 2.43 19.49
CA ALA A 124 -6.91 3.16 19.55
C ALA A 124 -7.18 3.93 18.25
N LEU A 125 -6.15 4.56 17.69
CA LEU A 125 -6.23 5.27 16.43
C LEU A 125 -6.51 4.33 15.25
N MET A 126 -5.85 3.17 15.21
CA MET A 126 -6.08 2.15 14.18
C MET A 126 -7.53 1.65 14.19
N LEU A 127 -8.11 1.44 15.37
CA LEU A 127 -9.48 0.97 15.52
C LEU A 127 -10.49 2.08 15.17
N GLU A 128 -10.24 3.31 15.62
CA GLU A 128 -11.10 4.46 15.32
C GLU A 128 -11.18 4.75 13.83
N LYS A 129 -10.05 4.71 13.15
CA LYS A 129 -9.94 5.03 11.71
C LYS A 129 -10.06 3.82 10.80
N ASP A 130 -10.23 2.63 11.37
CA ASP A 130 -10.32 1.36 10.64
C ASP A 130 -9.17 1.16 9.65
N VAL A 131 -7.95 1.32 10.13
CA VAL A 131 -6.73 1.09 9.34
C VAL A 131 -5.97 -0.14 9.83
N ASN A 132 -5.35 -0.87 8.90
CA ASN A 132 -4.64 -2.12 9.17
C ASN A 132 -3.15 -1.91 9.46
N ARG A 133 -2.62 -0.78 9.06
CA ARG A 133 -1.19 -0.45 9.17
C ARG A 133 -1.00 1.02 9.42
N VAL A 134 0.02 1.33 10.20
CA VAL A 134 0.39 2.70 10.54
C VAL A 134 1.89 2.87 10.33
N PRO A 135 2.32 3.72 9.41
CA PRO A 135 3.74 4.06 9.25
C PRO A 135 4.27 4.74 10.50
N VAL A 136 5.50 4.40 10.87
CA VAL A 136 6.22 4.98 11.99
C VAL A 136 7.24 5.97 11.43
N LEU A 137 7.11 7.23 11.82
CA LEU A 137 7.96 8.30 11.34
C LEU A 137 8.82 8.90 12.45
N GLU A 138 10.02 9.25 12.09
CA GLU A 138 10.92 10.07 12.90
C GLU A 138 11.36 11.27 12.08
N LYS A 139 10.90 12.46 12.47
CA LYS A 139 11.11 13.71 11.71
C LYS A 139 10.68 13.61 10.23
N GLY A 140 9.54 12.98 9.98
CA GLY A 140 9.00 12.78 8.63
C GLY A 140 9.59 11.61 7.85
N VAL A 141 10.67 11.01 8.33
CA VAL A 141 11.36 9.87 7.70
C VAL A 141 10.73 8.56 8.19
N LEU A 142 10.44 7.66 7.26
CA LEU A 142 9.90 6.34 7.57
C LEU A 142 10.99 5.48 8.24
N VAL A 143 10.73 5.05 9.48
CA VAL A 143 11.64 4.21 10.27
C VAL A 143 11.05 2.85 10.60
N GLY A 144 9.78 2.65 10.40
CA GLY A 144 9.10 1.39 10.68
C GLY A 144 7.65 1.39 10.24
N ILE A 145 6.98 0.28 10.49
CA ILE A 145 5.54 0.11 10.29
C ILE A 145 4.96 -0.75 11.40
N VAL A 146 3.76 -0.41 11.85
CA VAL A 146 2.98 -1.23 12.79
C VAL A 146 1.72 -1.70 12.09
N THR A 147 1.49 -3.01 12.12
CA THR A 147 0.27 -3.62 11.62
C THR A 147 -0.57 -4.19 12.76
N ARG A 148 -1.85 -4.46 12.50
CA ARG A 148 -2.71 -5.18 13.46
C ARG A 148 -2.10 -6.53 13.84
N SER A 149 -1.50 -7.22 12.87
CA SER A 149 -0.81 -8.49 13.08
C SER A 149 0.37 -8.36 14.04
N ASP A 150 1.17 -7.30 13.92
CA ASP A 150 2.30 -7.05 14.84
C ASP A 150 1.83 -6.91 16.28
N ILE A 151 0.72 -6.20 16.49
CA ILE A 151 0.14 -6.01 17.84
C ILE A 151 -0.37 -7.33 18.39
N VAL A 152 -1.15 -8.08 17.61
CA VAL A 152 -1.65 -9.40 18.02
C VAL A 152 -0.50 -10.36 18.35
N PHE A 153 0.51 -10.38 17.49
CA PHE A 153 1.68 -11.24 17.67
C PHE A 153 2.49 -10.87 18.92
N SER A 154 2.58 -9.58 19.26
CA SER A 154 3.27 -9.12 20.45
C SER A 154 2.60 -9.62 21.75
N ILE A 155 1.28 -9.74 21.74
CA ILE A 155 0.53 -10.32 22.88
C ILE A 155 0.92 -11.77 23.09
N TYR A 156 1.05 -12.54 22.01
CA TYR A 156 1.47 -13.94 22.06
C TYR A 156 2.90 -14.08 22.58
N LYS A 157 3.85 -13.33 22.05
CA LYS A 157 5.26 -13.38 22.45
C LYS A 157 5.51 -13.04 23.93
N ARG A 158 4.66 -12.21 24.51
CA ARG A 158 4.81 -11.76 25.90
C ARG A 158 4.21 -12.70 26.93
N LYS A 159 3.45 -13.69 26.50
CA LYS A 159 2.87 -14.71 27.37
C LYS A 159 3.79 -15.92 27.56
N ILE A 160 4.92 -15.95 26.88
CA ILE A 160 5.97 -16.94 26.99
C ILE A 160 7.16 -16.32 27.70
#